data_8b2a03adc2e1c41ec5d9ef8436c7676d
#
_entry.id   8b2a03adc2e1c41ec5d9ef8436c7676d
#
_cell.length_a   1.000
_cell.length_b   1.000
_cell.length_c   1.000
_cell.angle_alpha   90.00
_cell.angle_beta   90.00
_cell.angle_gamma   90.00
#
_symmetry.space_group_name_H-M   'P 1'
#
loop_
_entity.id
_entity.type
_entity.pdbx_description
1 polymer ?
#
loop_
_entity_poly.entity_id
_entity_poly.type
_entity_poly.pdbx_seq_one_letter_code
_entity_poly.pdbx_strand_id
1 'polypeptide(L)'
;MKKSRIFISVVAMLLCVSVIFVSCADKPADNTPGGAGGSDISPENSVSATEEQTSSKPKYTADDKLIALTFDDGPSAKATNRILDLLEKHNGTATFFIVGYNIDDNTSVIERTHKMGCEIANHSNDHKNLTKCTASEIRNQVDAPNEKIKALTGVSPKLFRTPGGNFSGVEEEIGMPIIQWSIDTNDWRYKDASNKGRSEAQRNADLKKISDKVINSAESGDIVLMHDIYSFTADLCELIIPGLVEKGFKLVTVSEMYEAYGVEMKNGKVYYSVDVIPASVEPIEIGNYKVKTNGGMLNVRAETDSNSESLAKIPNGTPITVLRSVAGWAYVEYNSIRGWVNAKFLERI
;
A
#
# COMPACT_ATOMS: atom_id res chain seq x y z
N MET A 1 60.12 -1.19 -16.57
CA MET A 1 61.19 -0.65 -15.68
C MET A 1 60.53 0.13 -14.56
N LYS A 2 61.00 -0.20 -13.33
CA LYS A 2 60.90 0.51 -12.04
C LYS A 2 59.54 0.70 -11.39
N LYS A 3 59.40 -0.10 -10.34
CA LYS A 3 58.59 0.00 -9.14
C LYS A 3 58.86 1.27 -8.36
N SER A 4 57.86 1.83 -7.70
CA SER A 4 58.10 2.45 -6.40
C SER A 4 56.86 2.22 -5.50
N ARG A 5 57.10 1.51 -4.39
CA ARG A 5 56.25 1.35 -3.23
C ARG A 5 56.54 2.48 -2.28
N ILE A 6 55.53 3.09 -1.70
CA ILE A 6 55.68 3.87 -0.48
C ILE A 6 54.72 3.32 0.56
N PHE A 7 55.34 2.83 1.65
CA PHE A 7 54.76 2.47 2.94
C PHE A 7 54.73 3.71 3.83
N ILE A 8 53.64 3.99 4.50
CA ILE A 8 53.62 4.79 5.75
C ILE A 8 52.46 4.29 6.58
N SER A 9 52.78 3.54 7.54
CA SER A 9 52.80 3.61 9.00
C SER A 9 51.53 4.06 9.72
N VAL A 10 51.10 3.11 10.49
CA VAL A 10 50.10 3.13 11.56
C VAL A 10 50.57 4.03 12.70
N VAL A 11 49.71 4.90 13.20
CA VAL A 11 49.79 5.40 14.58
C VAL A 11 48.41 5.25 15.21
N ALA A 12 48.33 4.33 16.14
CA ALA A 12 47.22 4.17 17.06
C ALA A 12 47.33 5.21 18.18
N MET A 13 46.27 5.93 18.45
CA MET A 13 46.17 6.77 19.64
C MET A 13 44.95 6.34 20.46
N LEU A 14 45.22 5.56 21.50
CA LEU A 14 44.28 5.29 22.58
C LEU A 14 44.06 6.58 23.38
N LEU A 15 42.82 6.97 23.56
CA LEU A 15 42.40 7.92 24.60
C LEU A 15 41.36 7.25 25.50
N CYS A 16 41.82 6.88 26.69
CA CYS A 16 40.99 6.52 27.82
C CYS A 16 40.24 7.76 28.31
N VAL A 17 38.92 7.69 28.43
CA VAL A 17 38.15 8.63 29.24
C VAL A 17 37.40 7.88 30.32
N SER A 18 37.75 8.26 31.53
CA SER A 18 37.31 7.68 32.79
C SER A 18 35.85 8.03 33.11
N VAL A 19 35.14 7.03 33.54
CA VAL A 19 33.77 7.12 34.09
C VAL A 19 33.87 7.64 35.51
N ILE A 20 33.18 8.72 35.84
CA ILE A 20 32.98 9.19 37.20
C ILE A 20 31.56 8.83 37.60
N PHE A 21 31.45 7.84 38.52
CA PHE A 21 30.23 7.58 39.28
C PHE A 21 30.16 8.58 40.44
N VAL A 22 29.07 9.32 40.55
CA VAL A 22 28.71 10.00 41.76
C VAL A 22 27.50 9.28 42.37
N SER A 23 27.77 8.59 43.46
CA SER A 23 26.80 8.06 44.41
C SER A 23 26.59 9.11 45.51
N CYS A 24 25.35 9.40 45.84
CA CYS A 24 25.03 9.99 47.14
C CYS A 24 23.78 9.30 47.68
N ALA A 25 24.02 8.49 48.69
CA ALA A 25 23.06 8.10 49.71
C ALA A 25 23.06 9.13 50.83
N ASP A 26 21.96 9.38 51.48
CA ASP A 26 21.62 9.12 52.86
C ASP A 26 20.55 10.04 53.39
N LYS A 27 19.58 9.37 54.07
CA LYS A 27 18.65 9.94 55.02
C LYS A 27 19.34 10.23 56.37
N PRO A 28 18.76 11.00 57.34
CA PRO A 28 17.82 10.36 58.25
C PRO A 28 16.62 11.21 58.76
N ALA A 29 15.76 10.51 59.48
CA ALA A 29 14.51 10.88 60.12
C ALA A 29 14.72 11.75 61.37
N ASP A 30 13.72 12.45 61.82
CA ASP A 30 13.13 12.26 63.15
C ASP A 30 11.88 13.12 63.45
N ASN A 31 10.89 12.44 64.09
CA ASN A 31 10.00 12.79 65.19
C ASN A 31 8.88 13.81 65.10
N THR A 32 7.72 13.23 65.26
CA THR A 32 6.40 13.58 65.78
C THR A 32 6.43 14.37 67.15
N PRO A 33 5.27 14.84 67.75
CA PRO A 33 3.85 14.45 67.55
C PRO A 33 2.79 15.58 67.72
N GLY A 34 1.53 15.24 67.36
CA GLY A 34 0.37 15.61 68.18
C GLY A 34 -0.72 16.49 67.59
N GLY A 35 -1.94 15.98 67.55
CA GLY A 35 -3.15 16.79 67.53
C GLY A 35 -4.33 16.19 66.77
N ALA A 36 -5.30 15.69 67.55
CA ALA A 36 -6.53 15.04 67.14
C ALA A 36 -7.53 15.97 66.43
N GLY A 37 -8.40 15.41 65.57
CA GLY A 37 -9.60 16.03 65.05
C GLY A 37 -10.21 15.24 63.93
N GLY A 38 -11.20 14.40 64.23
CA GLY A 38 -11.91 13.61 63.27
C GLY A 38 -12.94 14.39 62.45
N SER A 39 -13.25 13.93 61.29
CA SER A 39 -14.58 13.90 60.65
C SER A 39 -14.56 13.04 59.41
N ASP A 40 -15.55 12.17 59.32
CA ASP A 40 -15.92 11.28 58.22
C ASP A 40 -15.98 11.97 56.87
N ILE A 41 -15.36 11.37 55.85
CA ILE A 41 -15.84 11.47 54.47
C ILE A 41 -15.57 10.14 53.77
N SER A 42 -16.65 9.58 53.22
CA SER A 42 -16.72 8.35 52.41
C SER A 42 -15.83 8.35 51.18
N PRO A 43 -15.49 7.17 50.65
CA PRO A 43 -14.59 7.05 49.49
C PRO A 43 -15.27 7.50 48.18
N GLU A 44 -14.68 8.48 47.56
CA GLU A 44 -15.03 8.88 46.20
C GLU A 44 -14.64 7.79 45.18
N ASN A 45 -15.64 7.48 44.37
CA ASN A 45 -15.58 6.65 43.18
C ASN A 45 -14.41 7.02 42.30
N SER A 46 -13.46 6.11 42.11
CA SER A 46 -12.56 6.14 40.97
C SER A 46 -13.36 5.79 39.70
N VAL A 47 -13.78 6.83 39.00
CA VAL A 47 -14.31 6.69 37.64
C VAL A 47 -13.16 6.26 36.74
N SER A 48 -13.11 4.97 36.43
CA SER A 48 -12.35 4.43 35.31
C SER A 48 -12.91 5.10 34.06
N ALA A 49 -12.13 5.98 33.45
CA ALA A 49 -12.39 6.47 32.10
C ALA A 49 -12.24 5.29 31.13
N THR A 50 -13.35 4.64 30.86
CA THR A 50 -13.46 3.76 29.71
C THR A 50 -13.36 4.67 28.47
N GLU A 51 -12.26 4.61 27.74
CA GLU A 51 -12.18 5.18 26.41
C GLU A 51 -13.26 4.48 25.56
N GLU A 52 -14.40 5.14 25.38
CA GLU A 52 -15.33 4.78 24.31
C GLU A 52 -14.59 4.97 22.99
N GLN A 53 -14.11 3.87 22.42
CA GLN A 53 -13.83 3.80 21.00
C GLN A 53 -15.15 4.06 20.26
N THR A 54 -15.39 5.32 19.93
CA THR A 54 -16.41 5.68 18.95
C THR A 54 -15.96 5.08 17.62
N SER A 55 -16.47 3.90 17.29
CA SER A 55 -16.36 3.34 15.97
C SER A 55 -17.15 4.26 15.03
N SER A 56 -16.47 5.25 14.45
CA SER A 56 -17.04 6.02 13.36
C SER A 56 -17.33 5.05 12.23
N LYS A 57 -18.58 5.10 11.72
CA LYS A 57 -18.98 4.32 10.56
C LYS A 57 -17.95 4.55 9.44
N PRO A 58 -17.45 3.51 8.75
CA PRO A 58 -16.47 3.68 7.70
C PRO A 58 -17.00 4.66 6.63
N LYS A 59 -16.11 5.49 6.11
CA LYS A 59 -16.43 6.52 5.10
C LYS A 59 -16.97 5.91 3.80
N TYR A 60 -16.52 4.69 3.49
CA TYR A 60 -16.91 3.89 2.32
C TYR A 60 -17.37 2.51 2.75
N THR A 61 -18.14 1.85 1.90
CA THR A 61 -18.69 0.50 2.12
C THR A 61 -18.45 -0.40 0.90
N ALA A 62 -18.66 -1.69 1.05
CA ALA A 62 -18.53 -2.67 -0.03
C ALA A 62 -19.50 -2.44 -1.21
N ASP A 63 -20.55 -1.67 -1.01
CA ASP A 63 -21.51 -1.31 -2.09
C ASP A 63 -21.02 -0.14 -2.95
N ASP A 64 -19.98 0.57 -2.49
CA ASP A 64 -19.40 1.68 -3.22
C ASP A 64 -18.51 1.17 -4.36
N LYS A 65 -18.55 1.84 -5.49
CA LYS A 65 -17.65 1.55 -6.62
C LYS A 65 -16.32 2.25 -6.40
N LEU A 66 -15.37 1.54 -5.78
CA LEU A 66 -14.08 2.09 -5.35
C LEU A 66 -12.94 1.72 -6.30
N ILE A 67 -12.02 2.64 -6.52
CA ILE A 67 -10.77 2.41 -7.25
C ILE A 67 -9.63 3.20 -6.59
N ALA A 68 -8.45 2.59 -6.48
CA ALA A 68 -7.27 3.24 -5.96
C ALA A 68 -6.33 3.68 -7.08
N LEU A 69 -6.17 4.98 -7.28
CA LEU A 69 -5.09 5.53 -8.09
C LEU A 69 -3.81 5.54 -7.26
N THR A 70 -2.72 5.03 -7.81
CA THR A 70 -1.44 4.96 -7.10
C THR A 70 -0.31 5.55 -7.94
N PHE A 71 0.61 6.23 -7.26
CA PHE A 71 1.69 6.97 -7.89
C PHE A 71 3.02 6.59 -7.28
N ASP A 72 3.97 6.17 -8.11
CA ASP A 72 5.31 5.77 -7.71
C ASP A 72 6.35 6.86 -8.02
N ASP A 73 7.53 6.70 -7.44
CA ASP A 73 8.75 7.48 -7.67
C ASP A 73 8.74 8.92 -7.13
N GLY A 74 7.60 9.45 -6.76
CA GLY A 74 7.46 10.82 -6.28
C GLY A 74 8.08 11.11 -4.90
N PRO A 75 7.82 12.32 -4.39
CA PRO A 75 7.06 13.38 -5.04
C PRO A 75 7.87 14.23 -6.02
N SER A 76 7.17 14.87 -6.94
CA SER A 76 7.70 15.91 -7.80
C SER A 76 6.85 17.18 -7.66
N ALA A 77 7.44 18.28 -7.23
CA ALA A 77 6.69 19.51 -6.96
C ALA A 77 5.79 19.93 -8.13
N LYS A 78 6.22 19.70 -9.36
CA LYS A 78 5.48 20.08 -10.56
C LYS A 78 4.34 19.12 -10.90
N ALA A 79 4.60 17.82 -10.96
CA ALA A 79 3.61 16.84 -11.40
C ALA A 79 2.66 16.45 -10.25
N THR A 80 3.19 16.16 -9.06
CA THR A 80 2.39 15.78 -7.90
C THR A 80 1.37 16.84 -7.52
N ASN A 81 1.75 18.15 -7.49
CA ASN A 81 0.80 19.21 -7.16
C ASN A 81 -0.36 19.33 -8.17
N ARG A 82 -0.10 19.13 -9.47
CA ARG A 82 -1.18 19.12 -10.48
C ARG A 82 -2.15 17.94 -10.27
N ILE A 83 -1.62 16.79 -9.90
CA ILE A 83 -2.44 15.61 -9.60
C ILE A 83 -3.27 15.86 -8.34
N LEU A 84 -2.68 16.45 -7.30
CA LEU A 84 -3.40 16.83 -6.08
C LEU A 84 -4.52 17.84 -6.36
N ASP A 85 -4.28 18.84 -7.22
CA ASP A 85 -5.32 19.80 -7.65
C ASP A 85 -6.52 19.09 -8.31
N LEU A 86 -6.24 18.08 -9.14
CA LEU A 86 -7.28 17.29 -9.80
C LEU A 86 -8.05 16.41 -8.81
N LEU A 87 -7.35 15.75 -7.90
CA LEU A 87 -7.97 14.93 -6.84
C LEU A 87 -8.88 15.79 -5.96
N GLU A 88 -8.41 16.97 -5.53
CA GLU A 88 -9.18 17.93 -4.74
C GLU A 88 -10.45 18.38 -5.47
N LYS A 89 -10.33 18.74 -6.74
CA LYS A 89 -11.46 19.13 -7.61
C LYS A 89 -12.54 18.06 -7.71
N HIS A 90 -12.15 16.81 -7.66
CA HIS A 90 -13.06 15.66 -7.82
C HIS A 90 -13.39 14.96 -6.49
N ASN A 91 -13.06 15.56 -5.34
CA ASN A 91 -13.25 15.02 -3.99
C ASN A 91 -12.69 13.60 -3.84
N GLY A 92 -11.56 13.31 -4.50
CA GLY A 92 -10.88 12.02 -4.48
C GLY A 92 -9.62 12.05 -3.62
N THR A 93 -9.19 10.86 -3.21
CA THR A 93 -7.87 10.60 -2.61
C THR A 93 -7.11 9.58 -3.44
N ALA A 94 -5.82 9.43 -3.17
CA ALA A 94 -4.94 8.47 -3.85
C ALA A 94 -3.83 8.02 -2.90
N THR A 95 -3.06 6.99 -3.28
CA THR A 95 -1.88 6.54 -2.54
C THR A 95 -0.61 6.87 -3.30
N PHE A 96 0.33 7.54 -2.63
CA PHE A 96 1.61 7.95 -3.19
C PHE A 96 2.74 7.12 -2.56
N PHE A 97 3.41 6.30 -3.36
CA PHE A 97 4.57 5.50 -2.97
C PHE A 97 5.84 6.33 -3.18
N ILE A 98 6.32 6.91 -2.08
CA ILE A 98 7.37 7.92 -2.09
C ILE A 98 8.75 7.27 -2.01
N VAL A 99 9.67 7.71 -2.88
CA VAL A 99 11.10 7.40 -2.79
C VAL A 99 11.75 8.34 -1.78
N GLY A 100 12.45 7.77 -0.78
CA GLY A 100 13.10 8.50 0.30
C GLY A 100 14.08 9.59 -0.15
N TYR A 101 14.68 9.40 -1.28
CA TYR A 101 15.58 10.33 -1.96
C TYR A 101 14.94 11.69 -2.27
N ASN A 102 13.63 11.69 -2.58
CA ASN A 102 12.91 12.87 -3.02
C ASN A 102 12.26 13.66 -1.87
N ILE A 103 12.35 13.14 -0.64
CA ILE A 103 11.65 13.71 0.52
C ILE A 103 12.16 15.11 0.85
N ASP A 104 13.48 15.25 1.01
CA ASP A 104 14.08 16.45 1.58
C ASP A 104 13.87 17.70 0.70
N ASP A 105 13.83 17.52 -0.62
CA ASP A 105 13.57 18.58 -1.60
C ASP A 105 12.07 18.89 -1.80
N ASN A 106 11.16 18.07 -1.24
CA ASN A 106 9.73 18.17 -1.52
C ASN A 106 8.85 18.07 -0.27
N THR A 107 9.34 18.51 0.90
CA THR A 107 8.62 18.40 2.19
C THR A 107 7.23 19.03 2.13
N SER A 108 7.09 20.21 1.53
CA SER A 108 5.79 20.89 1.39
C SER A 108 4.77 20.12 0.55
N VAL A 109 5.22 19.36 -0.44
CA VAL A 109 4.35 18.50 -1.25
C VAL A 109 3.86 17.33 -0.43
N ILE A 110 4.73 16.72 0.38
CA ILE A 110 4.39 15.61 1.29
C ILE A 110 3.36 16.07 2.34
N GLU A 111 3.60 17.23 2.97
CA GLU A 111 2.67 17.82 3.92
C GLU A 111 1.31 18.13 3.29
N ARG A 112 1.29 18.66 2.06
CA ARG A 112 0.04 18.87 1.31
C ARG A 112 -0.67 17.57 1.02
N THR A 113 0.04 16.57 0.52
CA THR A 113 -0.50 15.23 0.21
C THR A 113 -1.19 14.63 1.44
N HIS A 114 -0.50 14.68 2.59
CA HIS A 114 -1.05 14.21 3.86
C HIS A 114 -2.28 15.01 4.30
N LYS A 115 -2.21 16.34 4.25
CA LYS A 115 -3.32 17.23 4.67
C LYS A 115 -4.58 17.05 3.82
N MET A 116 -4.45 16.65 2.57
CA MET A 116 -5.58 16.32 1.69
C MET A 116 -6.20 14.96 1.97
N GLY A 117 -5.67 14.18 2.92
CA GLY A 117 -6.15 12.84 3.24
C GLY A 117 -5.68 11.77 2.25
N CYS A 118 -4.75 12.08 1.36
CA CYS A 118 -4.09 11.08 0.53
C CYS A 118 -3.15 10.22 1.39
N GLU A 119 -3.01 8.95 1.02
CA GLU A 119 -2.13 8.02 1.71
C GLU A 119 -0.70 8.16 1.19
N ILE A 120 0.25 8.24 2.13
CA ILE A 120 1.68 8.22 1.82
C ILE A 120 2.21 6.85 2.18
N ALA A 121 2.76 6.16 1.20
CA ALA A 121 3.34 4.84 1.28
C ALA A 121 4.83 4.88 0.91
N ASN A 122 5.52 3.77 1.13
CA ASN A 122 6.97 3.68 0.97
C ASN A 122 7.36 3.00 -0.35
N HIS A 123 8.27 3.61 -1.11
CA HIS A 123 8.82 3.06 -2.36
C HIS A 123 10.35 2.86 -2.28
N SER A 124 10.87 2.45 -1.11
CA SER A 124 12.29 2.36 -0.77
C SER A 124 13.00 3.72 -0.65
N ASN A 125 14.22 3.70 -0.13
CA ASN A 125 14.99 4.93 0.05
C ASN A 125 15.59 5.48 -1.25
N ASP A 126 16.15 4.61 -2.10
CA ASP A 126 16.91 5.01 -3.30
C ASP A 126 16.52 4.24 -4.57
N HIS A 127 15.33 3.66 -4.58
CA HIS A 127 14.73 2.94 -5.72
C HIS A 127 15.58 1.75 -6.21
N LYS A 128 16.32 1.08 -5.30
CA LYS A 128 17.08 -0.14 -5.65
C LYS A 128 16.18 -1.36 -5.82
N ASN A 129 16.63 -2.28 -6.67
CA ASN A 129 16.03 -3.62 -6.71
C ASN A 129 16.39 -4.40 -5.44
N LEU A 130 15.43 -4.54 -4.52
CA LEU A 130 15.62 -5.13 -3.20
C LEU A 130 15.97 -6.62 -3.24
N THR A 131 15.60 -7.35 -4.30
CA THR A 131 15.96 -8.78 -4.46
C THR A 131 17.46 -9.01 -4.61
N LYS A 132 18.25 -7.95 -4.75
CA LYS A 132 19.72 -7.97 -4.83
C LYS A 132 20.40 -7.42 -3.57
N CYS A 133 19.61 -7.07 -2.56
CA CYS A 133 20.08 -6.46 -1.32
C CYS A 133 20.16 -7.51 -0.20
N THR A 134 21.01 -7.27 0.76
CA THR A 134 21.05 -8.02 2.03
C THR A 134 19.87 -7.61 2.91
N ALA A 135 19.49 -8.44 3.88
CA ALA A 135 18.43 -8.13 4.84
C ALA A 135 18.67 -6.79 5.58
N SER A 136 19.92 -6.46 5.91
CA SER A 136 20.26 -5.18 6.54
C SER A 136 20.05 -3.98 5.62
N GLU A 137 20.40 -4.12 4.32
CA GLU A 137 20.14 -3.10 3.32
C GLU A 137 18.67 -2.91 3.08
N ILE A 138 17.88 -4.01 3.00
CA ILE A 138 16.41 -3.94 2.86
C ILE A 138 15.79 -3.16 4.01
N ARG A 139 16.14 -3.49 5.25
CA ARG A 139 15.64 -2.73 6.41
C ARG A 139 15.96 -1.24 6.31
N ASN A 140 17.16 -0.86 5.92
CA ASN A 140 17.51 0.55 5.74
C ASN A 140 16.71 1.22 4.60
N GLN A 141 16.40 0.46 3.53
CA GLN A 141 15.54 0.93 2.43
C GLN A 141 14.08 1.18 2.86
N VAL A 142 13.63 0.49 3.90
CA VAL A 142 12.28 0.63 4.47
C VAL A 142 12.26 1.69 5.59
N ASP A 143 13.18 1.62 6.53
CA ASP A 143 13.14 2.42 7.77
C ASP A 143 13.44 3.90 7.51
N ALA A 144 14.45 4.20 6.69
CA ALA A 144 14.88 5.59 6.47
C ALA A 144 13.76 6.49 5.87
N PRO A 145 13.01 6.08 4.83
CA PRO A 145 11.86 6.87 4.35
C PRO A 145 10.73 6.92 5.37
N ASN A 146 10.46 5.82 6.08
CA ASN A 146 9.39 5.77 7.09
C ASN A 146 9.62 6.78 8.20
N GLU A 147 10.84 6.90 8.70
CA GLU A 147 11.21 7.87 9.74
C GLU A 147 11.06 9.31 9.25
N LYS A 148 11.52 9.62 8.03
CA LYS A 148 11.38 10.94 7.43
C LYS A 148 9.91 11.34 7.22
N ILE A 149 9.10 10.43 6.65
CA ILE A 149 7.68 10.67 6.42
C ILE A 149 6.95 10.87 7.75
N LYS A 150 7.24 10.04 8.75
CA LYS A 150 6.68 10.18 10.10
C LYS A 150 7.05 11.53 10.74
N ALA A 151 8.28 11.98 10.57
CA ALA A 151 8.73 13.27 11.10
C ALA A 151 7.96 14.46 10.49
N LEU A 152 7.58 14.38 9.21
CA LEU A 152 6.83 15.43 8.50
C LEU A 152 5.33 15.38 8.73
N THR A 153 4.75 14.18 8.84
CA THR A 153 3.29 13.99 8.84
C THR A 153 2.72 13.53 10.18
N GLY A 154 3.56 13.09 11.11
CA GLY A 154 3.16 12.42 12.35
C GLY A 154 2.74 10.96 12.17
N VAL A 155 2.62 10.46 10.93
CA VAL A 155 2.14 9.11 10.61
C VAL A 155 3.21 8.33 9.85
N SER A 156 3.50 7.10 10.29
CA SER A 156 4.38 6.19 9.54
C SER A 156 3.62 5.56 8.37
N PRO A 157 4.27 5.38 7.20
CA PRO A 157 3.73 4.57 6.11
C PRO A 157 3.34 3.17 6.59
N LYS A 158 2.22 2.67 6.10
CA LYS A 158 1.72 1.33 6.41
C LYS A 158 1.85 0.36 5.24
N LEU A 159 2.09 0.87 4.04
CA LEU A 159 2.18 0.12 2.80
C LEU A 159 3.53 0.31 2.15
N PHE A 160 3.97 -0.71 1.44
CA PHE A 160 5.21 -0.70 0.67
C PHE A 160 4.95 -1.13 -0.78
N ARG A 161 5.62 -0.53 -1.74
CA ARG A 161 5.72 -1.05 -3.11
C ARG A 161 7.19 -1.21 -3.46
N THR A 162 7.55 -2.38 -3.98
CA THR A 162 8.94 -2.66 -4.36
C THR A 162 9.30 -1.99 -5.68
N PRO A 163 10.48 -1.37 -5.79
CA PRO A 163 10.96 -0.80 -7.04
C PRO A 163 10.88 -1.79 -8.21
N GLY A 164 10.22 -1.36 -9.30
CA GLY A 164 10.01 -2.18 -10.49
C GLY A 164 9.15 -3.43 -10.28
N GLY A 165 8.39 -3.51 -9.17
CA GLY A 165 7.53 -4.64 -8.84
C GLY A 165 8.26 -5.93 -8.44
N ASN A 166 9.56 -5.88 -8.17
CA ASN A 166 10.38 -7.05 -7.85
C ASN A 166 10.37 -7.32 -6.33
N PHE A 167 9.64 -8.32 -5.87
CA PHE A 167 9.47 -8.63 -4.44
C PHE A 167 9.90 -10.04 -4.04
N SER A 168 10.10 -10.96 -4.99
CA SER A 168 10.32 -12.38 -4.69
C SER A 168 11.52 -12.62 -3.77
N GLY A 169 11.24 -13.17 -2.58
CA GLY A 169 12.23 -13.54 -1.58
C GLY A 169 12.68 -12.41 -0.65
N VAL A 170 11.95 -11.26 -0.64
CA VAL A 170 12.24 -10.12 0.25
C VAL A 170 11.03 -9.68 1.08
N GLU A 171 9.93 -10.41 1.01
CA GLU A 171 8.64 -10.05 1.58
C GLU A 171 8.70 -9.96 3.11
N GLU A 172 9.40 -10.91 3.76
CA GLU A 172 9.53 -10.94 5.21
C GLU A 172 10.43 -9.81 5.73
N GLU A 173 11.53 -9.52 5.03
CA GLU A 173 12.46 -8.45 5.41
C GLU A 173 11.85 -7.06 5.26
N ILE A 174 10.94 -6.87 4.29
CA ILE A 174 10.19 -5.62 4.14
C ILE A 174 9.25 -5.43 5.34
N GLY A 175 8.63 -6.51 5.85
CA GLY A 175 7.82 -6.47 7.06
C GLY A 175 6.58 -5.58 6.98
N MET A 176 6.10 -5.25 5.78
CA MET A 176 4.92 -4.44 5.49
C MET A 176 4.06 -5.14 4.42
N PRO A 177 2.76 -4.82 4.29
CA PRO A 177 1.96 -5.21 3.13
C PRO A 177 2.57 -4.65 1.85
N ILE A 178 2.75 -5.51 0.83
CA ILE A 178 3.35 -5.14 -0.45
C ILE A 178 2.24 -4.95 -1.48
N ILE A 179 2.12 -3.74 -2.00
CA ILE A 179 1.07 -3.38 -2.94
C ILE A 179 1.62 -3.37 -4.37
N GLN A 180 1.04 -4.18 -5.21
CA GLN A 180 1.24 -4.19 -6.66
C GLN A 180 0.08 -3.46 -7.35
N TRP A 181 -0.27 -3.82 -8.56
CA TRP A 181 -1.34 -3.21 -9.34
C TRP A 181 -2.05 -4.22 -10.24
N SER A 182 -3.30 -3.95 -10.54
CA SER A 182 -4.11 -4.69 -11.53
C SER A 182 -4.14 -3.98 -12.88
N ILE A 183 -3.97 -2.66 -12.90
CA ILE A 183 -3.94 -1.86 -14.14
C ILE A 183 -2.62 -1.09 -14.22
N ASP A 184 -1.83 -1.36 -15.26
CA ASP A 184 -0.61 -0.62 -15.59
C ASP A 184 -0.87 0.34 -16.76
N THR A 185 -0.66 1.63 -16.50
CA THR A 185 -0.79 2.68 -17.54
C THR A 185 0.40 2.67 -18.50
N ASN A 186 1.54 2.17 -18.07
CA ASN A 186 2.81 2.27 -18.79
C ASN A 186 3.24 3.73 -19.09
N ASP A 187 2.82 4.69 -18.26
CA ASP A 187 3.13 6.12 -18.39
C ASP A 187 4.64 6.41 -18.36
N TRP A 188 5.41 5.60 -17.62
CA TRP A 188 6.87 5.66 -17.54
C TRP A 188 7.58 5.56 -18.91
N ARG A 189 6.90 5.01 -19.94
CA ARG A 189 7.40 4.97 -21.33
C ARG A 189 7.38 6.34 -21.99
N TYR A 190 6.64 7.29 -21.42
CA TYR A 190 6.45 8.65 -21.93
C TYR A 190 7.20 9.68 -21.08
N LYS A 191 8.39 9.29 -20.54
CA LYS A 191 9.30 10.20 -19.84
C LYS A 191 9.54 11.46 -20.67
N ASP A 192 9.75 12.59 -19.99
CA ASP A 192 9.92 13.89 -20.67
C ASP A 192 11.02 13.87 -21.74
N ALA A 193 12.10 13.10 -21.51
CA ALA A 193 13.16 12.89 -22.49
C ALA A 193 12.71 12.07 -23.73
N SER A 194 11.81 11.10 -23.55
CA SER A 194 11.26 10.25 -24.64
C SER A 194 10.22 10.99 -25.48
N ASN A 195 9.68 12.09 -24.94
CA ASN A 195 8.70 12.93 -25.64
C ASN A 195 9.35 13.98 -26.58
N LYS A 196 10.69 14.13 -26.54
CA LYS A 196 11.40 14.97 -27.48
C LYS A 196 11.19 14.48 -28.92
N GLY A 197 10.59 15.34 -29.77
CA GLY A 197 10.29 15.05 -31.16
C GLY A 197 8.92 14.43 -31.45
N ARG A 198 8.10 14.15 -30.44
CA ARG A 198 6.68 13.79 -30.66
C ARG A 198 5.89 15.06 -30.97
N SER A 199 5.03 14.98 -32.00
CA SER A 199 4.08 16.05 -32.26
C SER A 199 3.00 16.09 -31.16
N GLU A 200 2.38 17.25 -30.97
CA GLU A 200 1.24 17.40 -30.06
C GLU A 200 0.11 16.42 -30.40
N ALA A 201 -0.18 16.23 -31.68
CA ALA A 201 -1.19 15.26 -32.11
C ALA A 201 -0.86 13.82 -31.70
N GLN A 202 0.40 13.40 -31.80
CA GLN A 202 0.84 12.06 -31.36
C GLN A 202 0.71 11.93 -29.84
N ARG A 203 1.11 12.98 -29.07
CA ARG A 203 1.00 13.01 -27.63
C ARG A 203 -0.46 12.89 -27.17
N ASN A 204 -1.36 13.66 -27.79
CA ASN A 204 -2.78 13.64 -27.48
C ASN A 204 -3.44 12.28 -27.83
N ALA A 205 -3.01 11.65 -28.93
CA ALA A 205 -3.46 10.29 -29.28
C ALA A 205 -3.01 9.24 -28.25
N ASP A 206 -1.78 9.34 -27.74
CA ASP A 206 -1.27 8.44 -26.69
C ASP A 206 -2.02 8.65 -25.36
N LEU A 207 -2.22 9.90 -24.95
CA LEU A 207 -3.00 10.24 -23.74
C LEU A 207 -4.41 9.66 -23.82
N LYS A 208 -5.10 9.88 -24.96
CA LYS A 208 -6.44 9.33 -25.17
C LYS A 208 -6.44 7.80 -25.13
N LYS A 209 -5.53 7.15 -25.81
CA LYS A 209 -5.43 5.67 -25.86
C LYS A 209 -5.26 5.07 -24.47
N ILE A 210 -4.38 5.66 -23.64
CA ILE A 210 -4.09 5.15 -22.31
C ILE A 210 -5.28 5.42 -21.39
N SER A 211 -5.84 6.64 -21.42
CA SER A 211 -7.00 6.98 -20.59
C SER A 211 -8.22 6.12 -20.93
N ASP A 212 -8.53 5.94 -22.21
CA ASP A 212 -9.62 5.07 -22.67
C ASP A 212 -9.42 3.63 -22.18
N LYS A 213 -8.19 3.10 -22.25
CA LYS A 213 -7.87 1.77 -21.73
C LYS A 213 -8.19 1.68 -20.23
N VAL A 214 -7.67 2.58 -19.41
CA VAL A 214 -7.89 2.59 -17.97
C VAL A 214 -9.38 2.72 -17.65
N ILE A 215 -10.04 3.74 -18.19
CA ILE A 215 -11.46 4.03 -17.92
C ILE A 215 -12.36 2.86 -18.34
N ASN A 216 -12.06 2.18 -19.44
CA ASN A 216 -12.89 1.10 -19.96
C ASN A 216 -12.62 -0.26 -19.31
N SER A 217 -11.42 -0.50 -18.79
CA SER A 217 -11.09 -1.75 -18.11
C SER A 217 -11.28 -1.69 -16.60
N ALA A 218 -11.47 -0.50 -16.01
CA ALA A 218 -11.59 -0.33 -14.57
C ALA A 218 -12.77 -1.08 -13.97
N GLU A 219 -12.50 -1.87 -12.95
CA GLU A 219 -13.46 -2.55 -12.10
C GLU A 219 -13.32 -2.07 -10.65
N SER A 220 -14.36 -2.28 -9.83
CA SER A 220 -14.25 -1.98 -8.39
C SER A 220 -13.18 -2.85 -7.75
N GLY A 221 -12.34 -2.25 -6.90
CA GLY A 221 -11.24 -2.95 -6.25
C GLY A 221 -9.91 -2.88 -7.00
N ASP A 222 -9.89 -2.29 -8.20
CA ASP A 222 -8.65 -2.13 -8.97
C ASP A 222 -7.67 -1.14 -8.35
N ILE A 223 -6.38 -1.44 -8.52
CA ILE A 223 -5.26 -0.57 -8.20
C ILE A 223 -4.56 -0.18 -9.51
N VAL A 224 -4.50 1.12 -9.78
CA VAL A 224 -3.90 1.67 -11.01
C VAL A 224 -2.50 2.19 -10.72
N LEU A 225 -1.50 1.69 -11.47
CA LEU A 225 -0.11 2.19 -11.39
C LEU A 225 0.10 3.38 -12.33
N MET A 226 0.67 4.44 -11.77
CA MET A 226 1.18 5.65 -12.45
C MET A 226 2.46 6.14 -11.74
N HIS A 227 3.11 7.19 -12.29
CA HIS A 227 4.32 7.77 -11.73
C HIS A 227 4.24 9.30 -11.71
N ASP A 228 4.17 9.92 -10.53
CA ASP A 228 3.92 11.37 -10.37
C ASP A 228 5.17 12.25 -10.54
N ILE A 229 6.19 11.71 -11.16
CA ILE A 229 7.41 12.45 -11.55
C ILE A 229 7.39 12.95 -13.00
N TYR A 230 6.40 12.53 -13.81
CA TYR A 230 6.31 12.91 -15.23
C TYR A 230 5.17 13.90 -15.48
N SER A 231 5.44 14.93 -16.31
CA SER A 231 4.39 15.85 -16.76
C SER A 231 3.33 15.15 -17.60
N PHE A 232 3.70 14.11 -18.33
CA PHE A 232 2.77 13.27 -19.10
C PHE A 232 1.72 12.62 -18.22
N THR A 233 2.12 12.13 -17.04
CA THR A 233 1.20 11.50 -16.08
C THR A 233 0.20 12.51 -15.51
N ALA A 234 0.65 13.73 -15.22
CA ALA A 234 -0.27 14.77 -14.78
C ALA A 234 -1.32 15.12 -15.86
N ASP A 235 -0.92 15.18 -17.15
CA ASP A 235 -1.85 15.36 -18.25
C ASP A 235 -2.77 14.13 -18.46
N LEU A 236 -2.26 12.93 -18.22
CA LEU A 236 -3.05 11.70 -18.27
C LEU A 236 -4.13 11.68 -17.19
N CYS A 237 -3.82 12.19 -16.00
CA CYS A 237 -4.77 12.32 -14.89
C CYS A 237 -5.91 13.30 -15.21
N GLU A 238 -5.68 14.33 -16.06
CA GLU A 238 -6.74 15.23 -16.52
C GLU A 238 -7.85 14.52 -17.32
N LEU A 239 -7.55 13.34 -17.87
CA LEU A 239 -8.51 12.50 -18.59
C LEU A 239 -9.03 11.34 -17.73
N ILE A 240 -8.15 10.64 -17.00
CA ILE A 240 -8.51 9.45 -16.21
C ILE A 240 -9.41 9.83 -15.03
N ILE A 241 -9.06 10.84 -14.26
CA ILE A 241 -9.79 11.22 -13.04
C ILE A 241 -11.26 11.56 -13.34
N PRO A 242 -11.58 12.53 -14.21
CA PRO A 242 -12.97 12.81 -14.52
C PRO A 242 -13.69 11.64 -15.18
N GLY A 243 -13.03 10.88 -16.06
CA GLY A 243 -13.63 9.73 -16.73
C GLY A 243 -14.02 8.59 -15.78
N LEU A 244 -13.23 8.32 -14.74
CA LEU A 244 -13.58 7.35 -13.70
C LEU A 244 -14.71 7.87 -12.81
N VAL A 245 -14.67 9.14 -12.43
CA VAL A 245 -15.75 9.77 -11.64
C VAL A 245 -17.08 9.77 -12.42
N GLU A 246 -17.07 10.05 -13.72
CA GLU A 246 -18.25 9.97 -14.59
C GLU A 246 -18.82 8.55 -14.66
N LYS A 247 -17.97 7.52 -14.59
CA LYS A 247 -18.39 6.11 -14.49
C LYS A 247 -18.86 5.70 -13.08
N GLY A 248 -18.92 6.64 -12.14
CA GLY A 248 -19.41 6.44 -10.78
C GLY A 248 -18.37 5.87 -9.81
N PHE A 249 -17.09 5.84 -10.17
CA PHE A 249 -16.03 5.46 -9.23
C PHE A 249 -15.78 6.56 -8.19
N LYS A 250 -15.60 6.15 -6.94
CA LYS A 250 -15.01 6.97 -5.89
C LYS A 250 -13.50 6.67 -5.86
N LEU A 251 -12.70 7.72 -5.96
CA LEU A 251 -11.25 7.63 -5.90
C LEU A 251 -10.82 7.62 -4.44
N VAL A 252 -10.20 6.55 -4.00
CA VAL A 252 -9.88 6.31 -2.59
C VAL A 252 -8.41 5.90 -2.44
N THR A 253 -7.89 5.92 -1.23
CA THR A 253 -6.58 5.33 -0.93
C THR A 253 -6.66 3.80 -0.97
N VAL A 254 -5.51 3.14 -1.09
CA VAL A 254 -5.46 1.67 -1.00
C VAL A 254 -6.00 1.21 0.35
N SER A 255 -5.57 1.83 1.46
CA SER A 255 -6.05 1.47 2.80
C SER A 255 -7.56 1.67 2.96
N GLU A 256 -8.13 2.81 2.51
CA GLU A 256 -9.58 3.04 2.53
C GLU A 256 -10.36 1.98 1.71
N MET A 257 -9.81 1.57 0.57
CA MET A 257 -10.43 0.55 -0.28
C MET A 257 -10.47 -0.81 0.40
N TYR A 258 -9.34 -1.25 0.98
CA TYR A 258 -9.27 -2.53 1.68
C TYR A 258 -10.14 -2.56 2.94
N GLU A 259 -10.18 -1.45 3.70
CA GLU A 259 -11.07 -1.30 4.85
C GLU A 259 -12.55 -1.38 4.46
N ALA A 260 -12.97 -0.68 3.40
CA ALA A 260 -14.33 -0.68 2.91
C ALA A 260 -14.82 -2.08 2.50
N TYR A 261 -13.94 -2.89 1.94
CA TYR A 261 -14.24 -4.27 1.55
C TYR A 261 -13.97 -5.29 2.68
N GLY A 262 -13.60 -4.83 3.90
CA GLY A 262 -13.38 -5.71 5.05
C GLY A 262 -12.17 -6.63 4.93
N VAL A 263 -11.19 -6.28 4.11
CA VAL A 263 -9.96 -7.07 3.90
C VAL A 263 -8.81 -6.49 4.71
N GLU A 264 -8.31 -7.26 5.67
CA GLU A 264 -7.13 -6.89 6.44
C GLU A 264 -5.85 -7.22 5.66
N MET A 265 -5.02 -6.21 5.40
CA MET A 265 -3.71 -6.40 4.77
C MET A 265 -2.68 -6.83 5.81
N LYS A 266 -1.97 -7.94 5.53
CA LYS A 266 -0.96 -8.54 6.42
C LYS A 266 0.45 -8.25 5.93
N ASN A 267 1.36 -8.05 6.85
CA ASN A 267 2.80 -7.88 6.58
C ASN A 267 3.37 -9.09 5.80
N GLY A 268 4.27 -8.81 4.86
CA GLY A 268 4.89 -9.83 4.03
C GLY A 268 3.95 -10.48 2.99
N LYS A 269 2.73 -9.96 2.82
CA LYS A 269 1.79 -10.41 1.78
C LYS A 269 1.71 -9.41 0.64
N VAL A 270 1.45 -9.92 -0.57
CA VAL A 270 1.42 -9.14 -1.82
C VAL A 270 -0.02 -9.01 -2.31
N TYR A 271 -0.42 -7.79 -2.65
CA TYR A 271 -1.78 -7.43 -3.04
C TYR A 271 -1.79 -6.71 -4.39
N TYR A 272 -2.68 -7.12 -5.31
CA TYR A 272 -2.81 -6.57 -6.66
C TYR A 272 -4.11 -5.80 -6.88
N SER A 273 -5.15 -6.19 -6.20
CA SER A 273 -6.51 -5.63 -6.22
C SER A 273 -7.30 -6.18 -5.04
N VAL A 274 -8.48 -5.66 -4.80
CA VAL A 274 -9.45 -6.28 -3.90
C VAL A 274 -10.53 -6.98 -4.72
N ASP A 275 -10.78 -8.26 -4.45
CA ASP A 275 -11.96 -8.92 -5.00
C ASP A 275 -13.21 -8.35 -4.36
N VAL A 276 -13.91 -7.55 -5.12
CA VAL A 276 -15.19 -6.98 -4.68
C VAL A 276 -16.25 -8.05 -4.81
N ILE A 277 -16.69 -8.57 -3.67
CA ILE A 277 -17.86 -9.45 -3.58
C ILE A 277 -18.97 -8.60 -3.01
N PRO A 278 -19.95 -8.16 -3.84
CA PRO A 278 -21.09 -7.41 -3.32
C PRO A 278 -21.79 -8.19 -2.19
N ALA A 279 -22.22 -7.50 -1.15
CA ALA A 279 -22.96 -8.11 -0.04
C ALA A 279 -24.22 -8.87 -0.47
N SER A 280 -24.71 -8.56 -1.69
CA SER A 280 -25.83 -9.25 -2.35
C SER A 280 -25.45 -10.55 -3.08
N VAL A 281 -24.17 -10.92 -3.15
CA VAL A 281 -23.75 -12.18 -3.80
C VAL A 281 -23.97 -13.33 -2.85
N GLU A 282 -25.09 -14.03 -3.05
CA GLU A 282 -25.36 -15.28 -2.35
C GLU A 282 -24.32 -16.37 -2.72
N PRO A 283 -24.01 -17.29 -1.80
CA PRO A 283 -23.23 -18.48 -2.12
C PRO A 283 -23.91 -19.25 -3.26
N ILE A 284 -23.12 -19.72 -4.22
CA ILE A 284 -23.66 -20.56 -5.29
C ILE A 284 -24.03 -21.93 -4.74
N GLU A 285 -24.99 -22.62 -5.35
CA GLU A 285 -25.41 -23.95 -4.93
C GLU A 285 -24.28 -24.99 -5.10
N ILE A 286 -24.26 -25.97 -4.21
CA ILE A 286 -23.39 -27.14 -4.35
C ILE A 286 -23.82 -27.96 -5.58
N GLY A 287 -22.89 -28.45 -6.37
CA GLY A 287 -23.22 -29.22 -7.57
C GLY A 287 -22.17 -29.11 -8.66
N ASN A 288 -22.58 -29.47 -9.88
CA ASN A 288 -21.70 -29.50 -11.03
C ASN A 288 -21.71 -28.20 -11.80
N TYR A 289 -20.52 -27.75 -12.14
CA TYR A 289 -20.26 -26.52 -12.86
C TYR A 289 -19.20 -26.74 -13.94
N LYS A 290 -19.10 -25.79 -14.83
CA LYS A 290 -18.08 -25.70 -15.85
C LYS A 290 -17.33 -24.40 -15.71
N VAL A 291 -16.01 -24.45 -15.80
CA VAL A 291 -15.18 -23.24 -15.78
C VAL A 291 -15.43 -22.41 -17.03
N LYS A 292 -15.78 -21.14 -16.85
CA LYS A 292 -16.06 -20.16 -17.89
C LYS A 292 -15.21 -18.91 -17.71
N THR A 293 -14.06 -18.92 -18.35
CA THR A 293 -13.14 -17.77 -18.40
C THR A 293 -13.06 -17.22 -19.81
N ASN A 294 -12.54 -16.02 -19.99
CA ASN A 294 -12.32 -15.41 -21.32
C ASN A 294 -11.05 -15.97 -21.99
N GLY A 295 -10.88 -17.32 -22.00
CA GLY A 295 -9.77 -18.02 -22.64
C GLY A 295 -8.56 -18.27 -21.74
N GLY A 296 -8.57 -17.75 -20.50
CA GLY A 296 -7.54 -18.02 -19.49
C GLY A 296 -7.82 -19.26 -18.63
N MET A 297 -6.90 -19.58 -17.73
CA MET A 297 -7.07 -20.61 -16.70
C MET A 297 -7.63 -19.99 -15.40
N LEU A 298 -8.49 -20.73 -14.70
CA LEU A 298 -9.01 -20.35 -13.38
C LEU A 298 -8.05 -20.85 -12.28
N ASN A 299 -7.60 -19.96 -11.41
CA ASN A 299 -6.75 -20.32 -10.28
C ASN A 299 -7.57 -21.02 -9.19
N VAL A 300 -7.03 -22.11 -8.67
CA VAL A 300 -7.47 -22.74 -7.40
C VAL A 300 -6.58 -22.15 -6.30
N ARG A 301 -7.18 -21.55 -5.30
CA ARG A 301 -6.48 -20.78 -4.28
C ARG A 301 -6.58 -21.41 -2.90
N ALA A 302 -5.60 -21.17 -2.05
CA ALA A 302 -5.59 -21.67 -0.68
C ALA A 302 -6.71 -21.06 0.17
N GLU A 303 -7.04 -19.80 -0.05
CA GLU A 303 -8.04 -19.01 0.70
C GLU A 303 -9.04 -18.33 -0.24
N THR A 304 -10.09 -17.74 0.31
CA THR A 304 -11.11 -16.96 -0.41
C THR A 304 -10.62 -15.54 -0.71
N ASP A 305 -9.45 -15.45 -1.32
CA ASP A 305 -8.75 -14.22 -1.66
C ASP A 305 -7.97 -14.40 -2.97
N SER A 306 -8.12 -13.47 -3.93
CA SER A 306 -7.44 -13.52 -5.23
C SER A 306 -5.93 -13.33 -5.12
N ASN A 307 -5.44 -12.82 -4.01
CA ASN A 307 -4.01 -12.67 -3.72
C ASN A 307 -3.43 -13.86 -2.96
N SER A 308 -4.25 -14.82 -2.51
CA SER A 308 -3.76 -16.02 -1.83
C SER A 308 -3.03 -16.95 -2.80
N GLU A 309 -2.24 -17.87 -2.26
CA GLU A 309 -1.44 -18.83 -3.03
C GLU A 309 -2.29 -19.57 -4.07
N SER A 310 -1.80 -19.63 -5.31
CA SER A 310 -2.41 -20.41 -6.38
C SER A 310 -1.91 -21.85 -6.33
N LEU A 311 -2.74 -22.76 -5.81
CA LEU A 311 -2.44 -24.18 -5.65
C LEU A 311 -2.49 -24.94 -6.97
N ALA A 312 -3.37 -24.55 -7.89
CA ALA A 312 -3.55 -25.16 -9.20
C ALA A 312 -4.21 -24.18 -10.18
N LYS A 313 -4.25 -24.56 -11.46
CA LYS A 313 -4.95 -23.80 -12.52
C LYS A 313 -5.86 -24.73 -13.30
N ILE A 314 -7.14 -24.38 -13.44
CA ILE A 314 -8.16 -25.15 -14.16
C ILE A 314 -8.39 -24.54 -15.54
N PRO A 315 -8.26 -25.29 -16.64
CA PRO A 315 -8.53 -24.79 -17.97
C PRO A 315 -9.99 -24.36 -18.16
N ASN A 316 -10.20 -23.36 -19.03
CA ASN A 316 -11.54 -22.99 -19.47
C ASN A 316 -12.29 -24.19 -20.05
N GLY A 317 -13.59 -24.30 -19.75
CA GLY A 317 -14.44 -25.38 -20.22
C GLY A 317 -14.36 -26.69 -19.38
N THR A 318 -13.48 -26.78 -18.38
CA THR A 318 -13.36 -27.95 -17.51
C THR A 318 -14.58 -28.09 -16.60
N PRO A 319 -15.24 -29.29 -16.58
CA PRO A 319 -16.26 -29.58 -15.58
C PRO A 319 -15.61 -29.76 -14.19
N ILE A 320 -16.24 -29.19 -13.17
CA ILE A 320 -15.82 -29.31 -11.77
C ILE A 320 -17.04 -29.43 -10.86
N THR A 321 -16.84 -29.98 -9.67
CA THR A 321 -17.87 -30.07 -8.64
C THR A 321 -17.59 -29.06 -7.54
N VAL A 322 -18.57 -28.20 -7.25
CA VAL A 322 -18.55 -27.30 -6.09
C VAL A 322 -18.93 -28.11 -4.86
N LEU A 323 -18.04 -28.20 -3.90
CA LEU A 323 -18.18 -28.98 -2.66
C LEU A 323 -18.81 -28.15 -1.53
N ARG A 324 -18.52 -26.86 -1.50
CA ARG A 324 -19.15 -25.83 -0.66
C ARG A 324 -18.93 -24.47 -1.29
N SER A 325 -19.68 -23.48 -0.86
CA SER A 325 -19.46 -22.11 -1.28
C SER A 325 -19.67 -21.12 -0.14
N VAL A 326 -19.06 -19.97 -0.28
CA VAL A 326 -19.29 -18.75 0.50
C VAL A 326 -19.49 -17.63 -0.52
N ALA A 327 -19.95 -16.49 -0.11
CA ALA A 327 -20.22 -15.37 -1.02
C ALA A 327 -19.03 -15.15 -1.99
N GLY A 328 -19.31 -15.25 -3.29
CA GLY A 328 -18.35 -15.04 -4.38
C GLY A 328 -17.29 -16.14 -4.59
N TRP A 329 -17.19 -17.14 -3.71
CA TRP A 329 -16.18 -18.20 -3.79
C TRP A 329 -16.79 -19.60 -3.72
N ALA A 330 -16.22 -20.53 -4.47
CA ALA A 330 -16.57 -21.95 -4.50
C ALA A 330 -15.36 -22.81 -4.13
N TYR A 331 -15.53 -23.73 -3.18
CA TYR A 331 -14.54 -24.72 -2.84
C TYR A 331 -14.68 -25.94 -3.74
N VAL A 332 -13.63 -26.25 -4.44
CA VAL A 332 -13.62 -27.30 -5.47
C VAL A 332 -12.46 -28.28 -5.26
N GLU A 333 -12.54 -29.44 -5.92
CA GLU A 333 -11.43 -30.36 -6.06
C GLU A 333 -11.06 -30.50 -7.55
N TYR A 334 -9.80 -30.33 -7.87
CA TYR A 334 -9.26 -30.48 -9.21
C TYR A 334 -7.91 -31.20 -9.17
N ASN A 335 -7.80 -32.35 -9.83
CA ASN A 335 -6.58 -33.21 -9.84
C ASN A 335 -6.06 -33.51 -8.42
N SER A 336 -6.95 -33.87 -7.49
CA SER A 336 -6.66 -34.11 -6.06
C SER A 336 -6.18 -32.90 -5.26
N ILE A 337 -6.20 -31.70 -5.85
CA ILE A 337 -5.94 -30.43 -5.16
C ILE A 337 -7.27 -29.80 -4.79
N ARG A 338 -7.42 -29.46 -3.52
CA ARG A 338 -8.60 -28.76 -3.01
C ARG A 338 -8.29 -27.32 -2.73
N GLY A 339 -9.22 -26.43 -3.08
CA GLY A 339 -9.06 -25.02 -2.83
C GLY A 339 -10.24 -24.20 -3.34
N TRP A 340 -10.10 -22.90 -3.24
CA TRP A 340 -11.11 -21.94 -3.58
C TRP A 340 -10.94 -21.41 -5.00
N VAL A 341 -12.03 -21.27 -5.72
CA VAL A 341 -12.08 -20.59 -7.03
C VAL A 341 -13.10 -19.46 -6.95
N ASN A 342 -12.87 -18.36 -7.67
CA ASN A 342 -13.85 -17.29 -7.73
C ASN A 342 -15.09 -17.75 -8.51
N ALA A 343 -16.23 -17.73 -7.85
CA ALA A 343 -17.50 -18.26 -8.36
C ALA A 343 -18.02 -17.57 -9.62
N LYS A 344 -17.62 -16.31 -9.89
CA LYS A 344 -17.97 -15.58 -11.12
C LYS A 344 -17.52 -16.27 -12.41
N PHE A 345 -16.53 -17.16 -12.31
CA PHE A 345 -16.01 -17.92 -13.44
C PHE A 345 -16.60 -19.34 -13.54
N LEU A 346 -17.74 -19.58 -12.90
CA LEU A 346 -18.42 -20.86 -12.92
C LEU A 346 -19.80 -20.72 -13.56
N GLU A 347 -20.11 -21.62 -14.50
CA GLU A 347 -21.41 -21.78 -15.13
C GLU A 347 -22.00 -23.12 -14.72
N ARG A 348 -23.21 -23.14 -14.16
CA ARG A 348 -23.89 -24.36 -13.74
C ARG A 348 -24.21 -25.23 -14.94
N ILE A 349 -24.03 -26.55 -14.84
CA ILE A 349 -24.32 -27.56 -15.87
C ILE A 349 -25.30 -28.59 -15.37
#